data_974c6eb7dbc32a12c374daf00088f0ad
#
_entry.id   974c6eb7dbc32a12c374daf00088f0ad
#
_cell.length_a   1.000
_cell.length_b   1.000
_cell.length_c   1.000
_cell.angle_alpha   90.00
_cell.angle_beta   90.00
_cell.angle_gamma   90.00
#
_symmetry.space_group_name_H-M   'P 1'
#
loop_
_entity.id
_entity.type
_entity.pdbx_description
1 polymer ?
#
loop_
_entity_poly.entity_id
_entity_poly.type
_entity_poly.pdbx_seq_one_letter_code
_entity_poly.pdbx_strand_id
1 'polypeptide(L)'
;MKVVGFILRSRILWILLVIALMSPVAILAQALQKGGQLPSIVLPIPKSTEEKAHLGLSGSGTFKIPQIKADVVIIEIFSMYCPYCQKDAPGINELYDVIQKNPDLRDRIKMIGIGAGNSAFEVETFKKTFNVPFPLFPDQDYVIHQACGEVRTPYFIGVKIQQDRSHRIFLSQQGGFPGAQPFLDQILKESGLK
;
A
#
# COMPACT_ATOMS: atom_id res chain seq x y z
N MET A 1 39.85 -37.21 40.30
CA MET A 1 38.65 -37.35 39.46
C MET A 1 37.61 -36.20 39.58
N LYS A 2 37.84 -35.06 40.26
CA LYS A 2 36.87 -33.97 40.42
C LYS A 2 37.04 -32.77 39.44
N VAL A 3 38.18 -32.66 38.75
CA VAL A 3 38.49 -31.50 37.89
C VAL A 3 37.88 -31.60 36.49
N VAL A 4 37.72 -32.81 35.94
CA VAL A 4 37.20 -33.04 34.59
C VAL A 4 35.72 -32.66 34.48
N GLY A 5 34.91 -32.85 35.52
CA GLY A 5 33.49 -32.53 35.56
C GLY A 5 33.18 -31.01 35.54
N PHE A 6 34.09 -30.19 36.06
CA PHE A 6 33.91 -28.74 36.11
C PHE A 6 34.14 -28.06 34.77
N ILE A 7 35.14 -28.54 34.01
CA ILE A 7 35.44 -27.99 32.66
C ILE A 7 34.35 -28.36 31.65
N LEU A 8 33.77 -29.56 31.77
CA LEU A 8 32.71 -29.99 30.84
C LEU A 8 31.39 -29.18 31.05
N ARG A 9 31.05 -28.93 32.32
CA ARG A 9 29.87 -28.08 32.66
C ARG A 9 30.01 -26.65 32.20
N SER A 10 31.21 -26.06 32.31
CA SER A 10 31.49 -24.71 31.86
C SER A 10 31.35 -24.57 30.32
N ARG A 11 31.87 -25.55 29.55
CA ARG A 11 31.76 -25.54 28.07
C ARG A 11 30.33 -25.71 27.59
N ILE A 12 29.52 -26.53 28.23
CA ILE A 12 28.10 -26.71 27.90
C ILE A 12 27.32 -25.41 28.17
N LEU A 13 27.62 -24.71 29.27
CA LEU A 13 26.97 -23.43 29.61
C LEU A 13 27.29 -22.35 28.58
N TRP A 14 28.53 -22.28 28.08
CA TRP A 14 28.93 -21.35 27.02
C TRP A 14 28.27 -21.67 25.68
N ILE A 15 28.14 -22.95 25.32
CA ILE A 15 27.45 -23.36 24.07
C ILE A 15 25.96 -22.99 24.12
N LEU A 16 25.31 -23.23 25.27
CA LEU A 16 23.89 -22.84 25.44
C LEU A 16 23.68 -21.30 25.40
N LEU A 17 24.63 -20.53 25.93
CA LEU A 17 24.59 -19.08 25.91
C LEU A 17 24.76 -18.53 24.46
N VAL A 18 25.64 -19.14 23.66
CA VAL A 18 25.88 -18.75 22.27
C VAL A 18 24.66 -19.09 21.37
N ILE A 19 24.01 -20.24 21.61
CA ILE A 19 22.81 -20.65 20.88
C ILE A 19 21.62 -19.69 21.20
N ALA A 20 21.51 -19.24 22.44
CA ALA A 20 20.47 -18.28 22.83
C ALA A 20 20.65 -16.89 22.17
N LEU A 21 21.87 -16.49 21.84
CA LEU A 21 22.20 -15.24 21.16
C LEU A 21 21.97 -15.29 19.62
N MET A 22 21.83 -16.48 19.04
CA MET A 22 21.56 -16.69 17.62
C MET A 22 20.07 -16.92 17.32
N SER A 23 19.17 -16.52 18.21
CA SER A 23 17.75 -16.52 17.88
C SER A 23 17.53 -15.69 16.62
N PRO A 24 17.03 -16.27 15.50
CA PRO A 24 16.70 -15.47 14.33
C PRO A 24 15.64 -14.46 14.79
N VAL A 25 15.96 -13.20 14.66
CA VAL A 25 14.93 -12.14 14.72
C VAL A 25 14.02 -12.44 13.54
N ALA A 26 12.91 -13.12 13.81
CA ALA A 26 11.85 -13.25 12.84
C ALA A 26 11.38 -11.83 12.52
N ILE A 27 11.84 -11.30 11.39
CA ILE A 27 11.24 -10.10 10.80
C ILE A 27 9.85 -10.56 10.39
N LEU A 28 8.91 -10.47 11.34
CA LEU A 28 7.50 -10.57 11.02
C LEU A 28 7.24 -9.47 9.99
N ALA A 29 6.94 -9.86 8.77
CA ALA A 29 6.36 -8.96 7.78
C ALA A 29 5.15 -8.32 8.47
N GLN A 30 5.30 -7.08 8.88
CA GLN A 30 4.29 -6.39 9.66
C GLN A 30 3.19 -6.06 8.68
N ALA A 31 2.12 -6.83 8.70
CA ALA A 31 0.93 -6.56 7.91
C ALA A 31 0.56 -5.08 8.08
N LEU A 32 0.09 -4.46 7.02
CA LEU A 32 -0.33 -3.06 7.00
C LEU A 32 -1.35 -2.80 8.13
N GLN A 33 -0.90 -2.25 9.23
CA GLN A 33 -1.76 -1.99 10.40
C GLN A 33 -2.21 -0.53 10.42
N LYS A 34 -3.46 -0.33 10.79
CA LYS A 34 -4.02 0.98 11.12
C LYS A 34 -3.16 1.66 12.21
N GLY A 35 -2.77 2.91 11.98
CA GLY A 35 -1.84 3.64 12.86
C GLY A 35 -0.36 3.44 12.53
N GLY A 36 -0.01 2.42 11.73
CA GLY A 36 1.34 2.15 11.28
C GLY A 36 1.80 3.07 10.14
N GLN A 37 3.05 2.88 9.73
CA GLN A 37 3.61 3.55 8.57
C GLN A 37 3.48 2.67 7.33
N LEU A 38 3.25 3.29 6.17
CA LEU A 38 3.31 2.62 4.89
C LEU A 38 4.77 2.21 4.59
N PRO A 39 5.04 1.00 4.10
CA PRO A 39 6.36 0.66 3.60
C PRO A 39 6.81 1.64 2.51
N SER A 40 8.12 1.76 2.30
CA SER A 40 8.64 2.68 1.28
C SER A 40 8.29 2.18 -0.11
N ILE A 41 7.18 2.65 -0.65
CA ILE A 41 6.73 2.39 -2.02
C ILE A 41 7.32 3.45 -2.93
N VAL A 42 8.06 3.01 -3.95
CA VAL A 42 8.65 3.86 -4.99
C VAL A 42 8.00 3.53 -6.31
N LEU A 43 7.38 4.51 -6.95
CA LEU A 43 6.64 4.37 -8.21
C LEU A 43 7.23 5.28 -9.29
N PRO A 44 7.16 4.92 -10.57
CA PRO A 44 7.56 5.82 -11.65
C PRO A 44 6.58 7.01 -11.75
N ILE A 45 7.10 8.21 -12.03
CA ILE A 45 6.24 9.35 -12.35
C ILE A 45 5.48 9.02 -13.63
N PRO A 46 4.15 9.16 -13.66
CA PRO A 46 3.33 8.88 -14.84
C PRO A 46 3.82 9.65 -16.07
N LYS A 47 3.62 9.09 -17.27
CA LYS A 47 3.92 9.78 -18.53
C LYS A 47 2.84 10.78 -18.91
N SER A 48 1.57 10.45 -18.61
CA SER A 48 0.41 11.28 -18.89
C SER A 48 0.44 12.61 -18.11
N THR A 49 0.15 13.70 -18.77
CA THR A 49 0.04 15.03 -18.15
C THR A 49 -1.10 15.08 -17.15
N GLU A 50 -2.21 14.42 -17.46
CA GLU A 50 -3.41 14.35 -16.63
C GLU A 50 -3.12 13.59 -15.33
N GLU A 51 -2.43 12.44 -15.41
CA GLU A 51 -2.07 11.68 -14.24
C GLU A 51 -1.03 12.39 -13.35
N LYS A 52 -0.07 13.09 -13.98
CA LYS A 52 0.85 13.97 -13.24
C LYS A 52 0.09 15.08 -12.50
N ALA A 53 -0.81 15.74 -13.18
CA ALA A 53 -1.65 16.78 -12.60
C ALA A 53 -2.52 16.25 -11.46
N HIS A 54 -3.13 15.05 -11.65
CA HIS A 54 -3.91 14.37 -10.61
C HIS A 54 -3.08 14.16 -9.34
N LEU A 55 -1.84 13.69 -9.47
CA LEU A 55 -0.96 13.42 -8.33
C LEU A 55 -0.22 14.68 -7.81
N GLY A 56 -0.31 15.79 -8.53
CA GLY A 56 0.45 17.01 -8.25
C GLY A 56 1.96 16.83 -8.41
N LEU A 57 2.37 15.97 -9.35
CA LEU A 57 3.76 15.65 -9.66
C LEU A 57 4.22 16.34 -10.94
N SER A 58 5.53 16.50 -11.10
CA SER A 58 6.15 17.08 -12.29
C SER A 58 7.45 16.36 -12.64
N GLY A 59 7.94 16.57 -13.87
CA GLY A 59 9.20 16.00 -14.34
C GLY A 59 9.09 14.52 -14.73
N SER A 60 10.16 13.77 -14.46
CA SER A 60 10.32 12.35 -14.77
C SER A 60 11.11 11.66 -13.64
N GLY A 61 11.23 10.32 -13.69
CA GLY A 61 11.92 9.54 -12.66
C GLY A 61 10.92 8.82 -11.77
N THR A 62 11.14 8.84 -10.47
CA THR A 62 10.32 8.12 -9.48
C THR A 62 9.82 9.05 -8.38
N PHE A 63 8.77 8.61 -7.69
CA PHE A 63 8.23 9.30 -6.52
C PHE A 63 7.85 8.30 -5.42
N LYS A 64 7.73 8.79 -4.20
CA LYS A 64 7.17 8.07 -3.06
C LYS A 64 5.77 8.59 -2.72
N ILE A 65 4.92 7.75 -2.14
CA ILE A 65 3.53 8.11 -1.80
C ILE A 65 3.41 9.45 -1.07
N PRO A 66 4.26 9.80 -0.06
CA PRO A 66 4.15 11.10 0.61
C PRO A 66 4.49 12.32 -0.25
N GLN A 67 4.99 12.14 -1.48
CA GLN A 67 5.25 13.25 -2.41
C GLN A 67 4.01 13.65 -3.22
N ILE A 68 2.98 12.83 -3.22
CA ILE A 68 1.68 13.18 -3.81
C ILE A 68 1.11 14.42 -3.12
N LYS A 69 0.60 15.37 -3.88
CA LYS A 69 -0.06 16.56 -3.33
C LYS A 69 -1.49 16.23 -2.93
N ALA A 70 -1.63 15.68 -1.73
CA ALA A 70 -2.91 15.32 -1.13
C ALA A 70 -2.79 15.29 0.39
N ASP A 71 -3.92 15.38 1.09
CA ASP A 71 -4.04 15.07 2.51
C ASP A 71 -4.23 13.57 2.73
N VAL A 72 -4.89 12.92 1.76
CA VAL A 72 -5.24 11.49 1.78
C VAL A 72 -4.92 10.86 0.44
N VAL A 73 -4.27 9.69 0.48
CA VAL A 73 -4.07 8.84 -0.69
C VAL A 73 -4.74 7.49 -0.42
N ILE A 74 -5.61 7.08 -1.34
CA ILE A 74 -6.21 5.75 -1.36
C ILE A 74 -5.44 4.91 -2.37
N ILE A 75 -4.92 3.79 -1.91
CA ILE A 75 -4.18 2.83 -2.72
C ILE A 75 -5.02 1.56 -2.81
N GLU A 76 -5.35 1.13 -4.03
CA GLU A 76 -5.88 -0.19 -4.29
C GLU A 76 -4.73 -1.12 -4.72
N ILE A 77 -4.52 -2.23 -4.01
CA ILE A 77 -3.73 -3.34 -4.52
C ILE A 77 -4.69 -4.29 -5.22
N PHE A 78 -4.56 -4.38 -6.54
CA PHE A 78 -5.42 -5.18 -7.39
C PHE A 78 -4.62 -6.21 -8.19
N SER A 79 -5.31 -7.08 -8.90
CA SER A 79 -4.74 -7.88 -9.99
C SER A 79 -5.74 -7.96 -11.13
N MET A 80 -5.27 -7.87 -12.37
CA MET A 80 -6.15 -8.02 -13.54
C MET A 80 -6.83 -9.38 -13.60
N TYR A 81 -6.25 -10.39 -12.96
CA TYR A 81 -6.77 -11.75 -12.89
C TYR A 81 -7.73 -12.00 -11.71
N CYS A 82 -7.91 -11.02 -10.83
CA CYS A 82 -8.77 -11.13 -9.68
C CYS A 82 -10.24 -10.82 -10.04
N PRO A 83 -11.17 -11.81 -9.97
CA PRO A 83 -12.57 -11.56 -10.32
C PRO A 83 -13.26 -10.52 -9.44
N TYR A 84 -12.87 -10.42 -8.19
CA TYR A 84 -13.39 -9.40 -7.27
C TYR A 84 -12.91 -8.00 -7.64
N CYS A 85 -11.65 -7.82 -8.05
CA CYS A 85 -11.14 -6.53 -8.54
C CYS A 85 -11.90 -6.09 -9.80
N GLN A 86 -12.14 -7.02 -10.74
CA GLN A 86 -12.91 -6.74 -11.94
C GLN A 86 -14.36 -6.34 -11.62
N LYS A 87 -14.99 -7.04 -10.66
CA LYS A 87 -16.36 -6.77 -10.21
C LYS A 87 -16.48 -5.41 -9.52
N ASP A 88 -15.48 -5.03 -8.71
CA ASP A 88 -15.51 -3.80 -7.90
C ASP A 88 -15.10 -2.55 -8.69
N ALA A 89 -14.39 -2.71 -9.83
CA ALA A 89 -13.85 -1.61 -10.62
C ALA A 89 -14.89 -0.52 -10.99
N PRO A 90 -16.12 -0.83 -11.44
CA PRO A 90 -17.12 0.21 -11.72
C PRO A 90 -17.48 1.05 -10.48
N GLY A 91 -17.63 0.42 -9.32
CA GLY A 91 -17.92 1.13 -8.07
C GLY A 91 -16.75 1.98 -7.57
N ILE A 92 -15.51 1.51 -7.80
CA ILE A 92 -14.30 2.25 -7.47
C ILE A 92 -14.15 3.47 -8.40
N ASN A 93 -14.52 3.33 -9.68
CA ASN A 93 -14.61 4.48 -10.60
C ASN A 93 -15.65 5.50 -10.13
N GLU A 94 -16.82 5.05 -9.66
CA GLU A 94 -17.84 5.90 -9.08
C GLU A 94 -17.30 6.66 -7.84
N LEU A 95 -16.54 6.01 -6.97
CA LEU A 95 -15.88 6.67 -5.84
C LEU A 95 -14.96 7.80 -6.31
N TYR A 96 -14.13 7.53 -7.33
CA TYR A 96 -13.28 8.55 -7.93
C TYR A 96 -14.12 9.72 -8.45
N ASP A 97 -15.19 9.46 -9.17
CA ASP A 97 -16.07 10.48 -9.73
C ASP A 97 -16.71 11.34 -8.64
N VAL A 98 -17.19 10.73 -7.56
CA VAL A 98 -17.78 11.47 -6.43
C VAL A 98 -16.73 12.39 -5.80
N ILE A 99 -15.49 11.90 -5.61
CA ILE A 99 -14.38 12.71 -5.08
C ILE A 99 -14.06 13.87 -6.03
N GLN A 100 -13.94 13.62 -7.35
CA GLN A 100 -13.56 14.65 -8.33
C GLN A 100 -14.64 15.74 -8.52
N LYS A 101 -15.91 15.37 -8.38
CA LYS A 101 -17.04 16.31 -8.45
C LYS A 101 -17.15 17.20 -7.21
N ASN A 102 -16.54 16.81 -6.10
CA ASN A 102 -16.56 17.60 -4.87
C ASN A 102 -15.33 18.55 -4.81
N PRO A 103 -15.52 19.89 -4.90
CA PRO A 103 -14.42 20.86 -4.90
C PRO A 103 -13.59 20.84 -3.60
N ASP A 104 -14.18 20.42 -2.46
CA ASP A 104 -13.50 20.36 -1.18
C ASP A 104 -12.64 19.08 -1.03
N LEU A 105 -12.86 18.06 -1.87
CA LEU A 105 -12.21 16.77 -1.78
C LEU A 105 -11.23 16.47 -2.91
N ARG A 106 -11.53 16.92 -4.14
CA ARG A 106 -10.78 16.54 -5.35
C ARG A 106 -9.27 16.81 -5.28
N ASP A 107 -8.86 17.87 -4.56
CA ASP A 107 -7.45 18.23 -4.40
C ASP A 107 -6.84 17.65 -3.12
N ARG A 108 -7.67 17.13 -2.22
CA ARG A 108 -7.26 16.60 -0.93
C ARG A 108 -7.22 15.08 -0.86
N ILE A 109 -8.00 14.39 -1.71
CA ILE A 109 -8.02 12.93 -1.80
C ILE A 109 -7.56 12.52 -3.19
N LYS A 110 -6.52 11.69 -3.27
CA LYS A 110 -6.05 11.11 -4.53
C LYS A 110 -6.13 9.58 -4.47
N MET A 111 -6.38 8.99 -5.63
CA MET A 111 -6.50 7.53 -5.78
C MET A 111 -5.42 7.02 -6.72
N ILE A 112 -4.84 5.87 -6.39
CA ILE A 112 -3.93 5.11 -7.26
C ILE A 112 -4.21 3.61 -7.12
N GLY A 113 -3.86 2.84 -8.15
CA GLY A 113 -3.88 1.38 -8.08
C GLY A 113 -2.49 0.80 -8.32
N ILE A 114 -2.19 -0.35 -7.69
CA ILE A 114 -0.96 -1.12 -7.86
C ILE A 114 -1.35 -2.54 -8.26
N GLY A 115 -0.96 -2.95 -9.47
CA GLY A 115 -1.29 -4.25 -10.04
C GLY A 115 -0.30 -5.32 -9.60
N ALA A 116 -0.61 -6.05 -8.52
CA ALA A 116 0.21 -7.13 -7.99
C ALA A 116 0.37 -8.28 -9.00
N GLY A 117 1.62 -8.60 -9.35
CA GLY A 117 1.95 -9.59 -10.38
C GLY A 117 1.52 -9.19 -11.79
N ASN A 118 1.26 -7.91 -12.03
CA ASN A 118 0.86 -7.43 -13.34
C ASN A 118 1.97 -6.62 -14.00
N SER A 119 2.25 -6.93 -15.26
CA SER A 119 3.11 -6.16 -16.15
C SER A 119 2.45 -4.82 -16.52
N ALA A 120 3.24 -3.90 -17.11
CA ALA A 120 2.71 -2.62 -17.60
C ALA A 120 1.61 -2.79 -18.66
N PHE A 121 1.73 -3.82 -19.51
CA PHE A 121 0.71 -4.12 -20.51
C PHE A 121 -0.61 -4.60 -19.87
N GLU A 122 -0.53 -5.46 -18.84
CA GLU A 122 -1.70 -5.98 -18.14
C GLU A 122 -2.40 -4.90 -17.34
N VAL A 123 -1.65 -4.01 -16.68
CA VAL A 123 -2.21 -2.86 -15.97
C VAL A 123 -2.93 -1.91 -16.95
N GLU A 124 -2.32 -1.61 -18.09
CA GLU A 124 -2.93 -0.78 -19.13
C GLU A 124 -4.17 -1.45 -19.73
N THR A 125 -4.15 -2.78 -19.90
CA THR A 125 -5.30 -3.56 -20.37
C THR A 125 -6.45 -3.48 -19.37
N PHE A 126 -6.17 -3.67 -18.08
CA PHE A 126 -7.17 -3.54 -17.01
C PHE A 126 -7.76 -2.12 -17.00
N LYS A 127 -6.89 -1.10 -17.06
CA LYS A 127 -7.30 0.31 -17.09
C LYS A 127 -8.28 0.61 -18.21
N LYS A 128 -7.98 0.13 -19.42
CA LYS A 128 -8.85 0.31 -20.60
C LYS A 128 -10.14 -0.48 -20.50
N THR A 129 -10.06 -1.75 -20.11
CA THR A 129 -11.21 -2.65 -20.04
C THR A 129 -12.26 -2.14 -19.06
N PHE A 130 -11.84 -1.63 -17.92
CA PHE A 130 -12.73 -1.15 -16.86
C PHE A 130 -12.85 0.37 -16.81
N ASN A 131 -12.26 1.10 -17.77
CA ASN A 131 -12.28 2.59 -17.85
C ASN A 131 -11.80 3.24 -16.55
N VAL A 132 -10.72 2.74 -15.94
CA VAL A 132 -10.23 3.27 -14.66
C VAL A 132 -9.67 4.68 -14.85
N PRO A 133 -10.21 5.71 -14.16
CA PRO A 133 -9.89 7.11 -14.43
C PRO A 133 -8.64 7.62 -13.69
N PHE A 134 -8.08 6.87 -12.77
CA PHE A 134 -6.92 7.25 -11.96
C PHE A 134 -5.65 6.45 -12.35
N PRO A 135 -4.45 6.88 -11.89
CA PRO A 135 -3.19 6.22 -12.21
C PRO A 135 -3.13 4.80 -11.66
N LEU A 136 -2.71 3.86 -12.54
CA LEU A 136 -2.39 2.49 -12.17
C LEU A 136 -0.91 2.22 -12.42
N PHE A 137 -0.29 1.45 -11.53
CA PHE A 137 1.13 1.12 -11.56
C PHE A 137 1.36 -0.39 -11.58
N PRO A 138 2.27 -0.91 -12.42
CA PRO A 138 2.62 -2.32 -12.42
C PRO A 138 3.49 -2.67 -11.21
N ASP A 139 3.30 -3.88 -10.70
CA ASP A 139 4.16 -4.54 -9.72
C ASP A 139 4.39 -6.00 -10.15
N GLN A 140 5.01 -6.16 -11.35
CA GLN A 140 5.17 -7.43 -12.03
C GLN A 140 5.89 -8.47 -11.17
N ASP A 141 6.91 -8.04 -10.45
CA ASP A 141 7.77 -8.90 -9.63
C ASP A 141 7.32 -8.97 -8.16
N TYR A 142 6.10 -8.49 -7.85
CA TYR A 142 5.52 -8.50 -6.51
C TYR A 142 6.32 -7.74 -5.44
N VAL A 143 7.22 -6.84 -5.82
CA VAL A 143 8.09 -6.12 -4.87
C VAL A 143 7.28 -5.29 -3.88
N ILE A 144 6.31 -4.53 -4.40
CA ILE A 144 5.44 -3.69 -3.56
C ILE A 144 4.45 -4.57 -2.78
N HIS A 145 3.88 -5.55 -3.44
CA HIS A 145 2.95 -6.50 -2.83
C HIS A 145 3.59 -7.24 -1.64
N GLN A 146 4.83 -7.72 -1.78
CA GLN A 146 5.60 -8.34 -0.69
C GLN A 146 5.87 -7.35 0.44
N ALA A 147 6.28 -6.11 0.10
CA ALA A 147 6.49 -5.06 1.10
C ALA A 147 5.19 -4.73 1.87
N CYS A 148 4.03 -4.91 1.25
CA CYS A 148 2.72 -4.75 1.85
C CYS A 148 2.22 -5.99 2.62
N GLY A 149 3.02 -7.05 2.74
CA GLY A 149 2.67 -8.26 3.50
C GLY A 149 1.85 -9.28 2.72
N GLU A 150 2.00 -9.32 1.39
CA GLU A 150 1.36 -10.30 0.49
C GLU A 150 -0.17 -10.37 0.66
N VAL A 151 -0.79 -9.21 0.76
CA VAL A 151 -2.24 -9.07 0.98
C VAL A 151 -3.06 -9.67 -0.16
N ARG A 152 -4.24 -10.21 0.13
CA ARG A 152 -5.15 -10.70 -0.92
C ARG A 152 -5.82 -9.53 -1.64
N THR A 153 -5.96 -9.64 -2.96
CA THR A 153 -6.63 -8.62 -3.79
C THR A 153 -8.14 -8.81 -3.88
N PRO A 154 -8.93 -7.73 -3.98
CA PRO A 154 -8.53 -6.34 -3.81
C PRO A 154 -8.19 -6.02 -2.35
N TYR A 155 -7.25 -5.08 -2.16
CA TYR A 155 -6.91 -4.57 -0.83
C TYR A 155 -6.83 -3.04 -0.87
N PHE A 156 -7.41 -2.38 0.12
CA PHE A 156 -7.45 -0.93 0.20
C PHE A 156 -6.60 -0.41 1.35
N ILE A 157 -5.72 0.53 1.03
CA ILE A 157 -4.87 1.22 1.99
C ILE A 157 -5.19 2.71 1.93
N GLY A 158 -5.62 3.29 3.04
CA GLY A 158 -5.77 4.72 3.19
C GLY A 158 -4.59 5.32 3.95
N VAL A 159 -3.91 6.27 3.32
CA VAL A 159 -2.73 6.95 3.88
C VAL A 159 -3.05 8.41 4.11
N LYS A 160 -2.93 8.89 5.34
CA LYS A 160 -2.98 10.32 5.66
C LYS A 160 -1.58 10.90 5.61
N ILE A 161 -1.39 11.97 4.84
CA ILE A 161 -0.14 12.70 4.68
C ILE A 161 -0.24 13.99 5.51
N GLN A 162 0.76 14.26 6.33
CA GLN A 162 0.87 15.47 7.14
C GLN A 162 1.61 16.57 6.36
N GLN A 163 1.56 17.80 6.86
CA GLN A 163 2.26 18.94 6.25
C GLN A 163 3.79 18.75 6.19
N ASP A 164 4.37 18.07 7.18
CA ASP A 164 5.80 17.72 7.26
C ASP A 164 6.17 16.50 6.41
N ARG A 165 5.21 15.97 5.61
CA ARG A 165 5.34 14.76 4.80
C ARG A 165 5.47 13.46 5.60
N SER A 166 5.34 13.49 6.90
CA SER A 166 5.06 12.27 7.66
C SER A 166 3.71 11.69 7.23
N HIS A 167 3.55 10.37 7.36
CA HIS A 167 2.33 9.73 6.90
C HIS A 167 1.95 8.57 7.82
N ARG A 168 0.67 8.23 7.81
CA ARG A 168 0.11 7.15 8.63
C ARG A 168 -1.00 6.44 7.89
N ILE A 169 -1.04 5.12 8.02
CA ILE A 169 -2.15 4.30 7.53
C ILE A 169 -3.35 4.54 8.45
N PHE A 170 -4.46 5.01 7.89
CA PHE A 170 -5.73 5.14 8.62
C PHE A 170 -6.73 4.07 8.22
N LEU A 171 -6.60 3.50 7.02
CA LEU A 171 -7.42 2.42 6.49
C LEU A 171 -6.52 1.28 6.01
N SER A 172 -6.86 0.06 6.36
CA SER A 172 -6.20 -1.17 5.93
C SER A 172 -7.27 -2.25 5.88
N GLN A 173 -7.74 -2.59 4.68
CA GLN A 173 -8.93 -3.40 4.48
C GLN A 173 -8.80 -4.33 3.29
N GLN A 174 -9.06 -5.62 3.51
CA GLN A 174 -9.12 -6.63 2.46
C GLN A 174 -10.54 -6.72 1.91
N GLY A 175 -10.70 -6.61 0.59
CA GLY A 175 -11.97 -6.80 -0.10
C GLY A 175 -13.12 -5.92 0.41
N GLY A 176 -14.35 -6.35 0.11
CA GLY A 176 -15.54 -5.76 0.71
C GLY A 176 -15.74 -4.28 0.35
N PHE A 177 -15.56 -3.91 -0.93
CA PHE A 177 -15.91 -2.55 -1.37
C PHE A 177 -17.42 -2.31 -1.18
N PRO A 178 -17.82 -1.43 -0.24
CA PRO A 178 -19.22 -1.28 0.16
C PRO A 178 -20.04 -0.41 -0.78
N GLY A 179 -19.43 0.11 -1.84
CA GLY A 179 -19.96 1.13 -2.73
C GLY A 179 -19.33 2.51 -2.51
N ALA A 180 -19.49 3.42 -3.47
CA ALA A 180 -18.79 4.69 -3.51
C ALA A 180 -19.05 5.58 -2.28
N GLN A 181 -20.32 5.87 -1.97
CA GLN A 181 -20.65 6.77 -0.87
C GLN A 181 -20.31 6.19 0.50
N PRO A 182 -20.67 4.94 0.86
CA PRO A 182 -20.28 4.36 2.14
C PRO A 182 -18.76 4.29 2.33
N PHE A 183 -17.98 4.03 1.27
CA PHE A 183 -16.53 4.00 1.36
C PHE A 183 -15.95 5.41 1.51
N LEU A 184 -16.51 6.42 0.83
CA LEU A 184 -16.12 7.82 1.04
C LEU A 184 -16.38 8.27 2.48
N ASP A 185 -17.56 7.94 3.02
CA ASP A 185 -17.90 8.28 4.41
C ASP A 185 -16.91 7.63 5.41
N GLN A 186 -16.50 6.39 5.13
CA GLN A 186 -15.46 5.71 5.90
C GLN A 186 -14.12 6.43 5.80
N ILE A 187 -13.68 6.80 4.58
CA ILE A 187 -12.44 7.56 4.36
C ILE A 187 -12.46 8.87 5.16
N LEU A 188 -13.51 9.65 5.05
CA LEU A 188 -13.62 10.94 5.75
C LEU A 188 -13.58 10.77 7.27
N LYS A 189 -14.36 9.83 7.79
CA LYS A 189 -14.42 9.53 9.22
C LYS A 189 -13.07 9.08 9.77
N GLU A 190 -12.41 8.12 9.11
CA GLU A 190 -11.20 7.49 9.62
C GLU A 190 -9.95 8.33 9.40
N SER A 191 -9.88 9.11 8.32
CA SER A 191 -8.80 10.06 8.09
C SER A 191 -8.92 11.32 8.95
N GLY A 192 -10.13 11.62 9.46
CA GLY A 192 -10.45 12.89 10.12
C GLY A 192 -10.38 14.08 9.17
N LEU A 193 -10.59 13.84 7.87
CA LEU A 193 -10.72 14.88 6.85
C LEU A 193 -12.10 15.52 6.99
N LYS A 194 -12.14 16.82 7.18
CA LYS A 194 -13.37 17.61 7.30
C LYS A 194 -13.55 18.46 6.06
#